data_69f87c6b51c74db9c1b2968d7b92159a
#
_entry.id   69f87c6b51c74db9c1b2968d7b92159a
#
_cell.length_a   1.000
_cell.length_b   1.000
_cell.length_c   1.000
_cell.angle_alpha   90.00
_cell.angle_beta   90.00
_cell.angle_gamma   90.00
#
_symmetry.space_group_name_H-M   'P 1'
#
loop_
_entity.id
_entity.type
_entity.pdbx_description
1 polymer ?
#
loop_
_entity_poly.entity_id
_entity_poly.type
_entity_poly.pdbx_seq_one_letter_code
_entity_poly.pdbx_strand_id
1 'polypeptide(L)'
;LLAGRLGVDFTDVDDLIVARAGRSISEIFITDGEPAFRQLEEAEVADALAERNGVLALGGGAVLSERTRNRIHGRRVVFLSVGMAEGVRRTGLSTARPLLAGVNPRATFAALLSARLPLYREVATVEVATDGRRPDEVAEDVLRAIGAVGGTR
;
A
#
# COMPACT_ATOMS: atom_id res chain seq x y z
N LEU A 1 -13.14 -4.19 -3.81
CA LEU A 1 -13.54 -5.48 -4.39
C LEU A 1 -13.27 -6.64 -3.44
N LEU A 2 -12.04 -6.80 -2.97
CA LEU A 2 -11.67 -7.91 -2.10
C LEU A 2 -12.51 -7.96 -0.83
N ALA A 3 -12.65 -6.83 -0.14
CA ALA A 3 -13.45 -6.75 1.09
C ALA A 3 -14.90 -7.12 0.85
N GLY A 4 -15.48 -6.65 -0.26
CA GLY A 4 -16.85 -6.99 -0.63
C GLY A 4 -17.03 -8.49 -0.86
N ARG A 5 -16.07 -9.13 -1.52
CA ARG A 5 -16.14 -10.59 -1.77
C ARG A 5 -15.92 -11.42 -0.52
N LEU A 6 -15.15 -10.90 0.44
CA LEU A 6 -14.95 -11.56 1.73
C LEU A 6 -16.06 -11.27 2.73
N GLY A 7 -16.91 -10.29 2.45
CA GLY A 7 -17.97 -9.88 3.38
C GLY A 7 -17.42 -9.19 4.63
N VAL A 8 -16.33 -8.45 4.51
CA VAL A 8 -15.66 -7.75 5.60
C VAL A 8 -15.53 -6.26 5.30
N ASP A 9 -15.17 -5.48 6.31
CA ASP A 9 -14.94 -4.05 6.16
C ASP A 9 -13.68 -3.76 5.36
N PHE A 10 -13.66 -2.58 4.74
CA PHE A 10 -12.49 -2.04 4.04
C PHE A 10 -12.08 -0.73 4.68
N THR A 11 -10.77 -0.56 4.88
CA THR A 11 -10.19 0.69 5.39
C THR A 11 -8.94 1.01 4.58
N ASP A 12 -8.83 2.26 4.11
CA ASP A 12 -7.63 2.78 3.50
C ASP A 12 -6.93 3.70 4.51
N VAL A 13 -5.68 3.43 4.82
CA VAL A 13 -4.91 4.23 5.79
C VAL A 13 -4.79 5.69 5.34
N ASP A 14 -4.68 5.94 4.03
CA ASP A 14 -4.62 7.30 3.51
C ASP A 14 -5.88 8.10 3.88
N ASP A 15 -7.05 7.47 3.82
CA ASP A 15 -8.31 8.11 4.23
C ASP A 15 -8.31 8.45 5.73
N LEU A 16 -7.74 7.57 6.56
CA LEU A 16 -7.61 7.82 8.00
C LEU A 16 -6.69 9.00 8.28
N ILE A 17 -5.58 9.10 7.54
CA ILE A 17 -4.63 10.21 7.68
C ILE A 17 -5.30 11.53 7.32
N VAL A 18 -6.00 11.57 6.18
CA VAL A 18 -6.72 12.76 5.71
C VAL A 18 -7.78 13.18 6.72
N ALA A 19 -8.56 12.24 7.24
CA ALA A 19 -9.60 12.54 8.22
C ALA A 19 -9.03 13.12 9.52
N ARG A 20 -7.93 12.57 9.99
CA ARG A 20 -7.29 13.04 11.23
C ARG A 20 -6.58 14.38 11.06
N ALA A 21 -5.87 14.56 9.95
CA ALA A 21 -5.11 15.78 9.68
C ALA A 21 -5.99 16.94 9.23
N GLY A 22 -7.16 16.66 8.66
CA GLY A 22 -8.03 17.68 8.07
C GLY A 22 -7.44 18.31 6.80
N ARG A 23 -6.47 17.65 6.17
CA ARG A 23 -5.77 18.12 4.98
C ARG A 23 -5.50 16.94 4.03
N SER A 24 -5.31 17.23 2.75
CA SER A 24 -4.93 16.22 1.78
C SER A 24 -3.49 15.71 2.03
N ILE A 25 -3.18 14.53 1.50
CA ILE A 25 -1.84 13.97 1.55
C ILE A 25 -0.83 14.92 0.90
N SER A 26 -1.18 15.48 -0.27
CA SER A 26 -0.32 16.46 -0.96
C SER A 26 -0.02 17.68 -0.10
N GLU A 27 -1.02 18.22 0.59
CA GLU A 27 -0.83 19.36 1.49
C GLU A 27 0.11 19.04 2.63
N ILE A 28 -0.02 17.84 3.22
CA ILE A 28 0.88 17.39 4.30
C ILE A 28 2.32 17.32 3.80
N PHE A 29 2.55 16.74 2.61
CA PHE A 29 3.88 16.66 2.02
C PHE A 29 4.49 18.05 1.75
N ILE A 30 3.69 18.94 1.19
CA ILE A 30 4.15 20.30 0.83
C ILE A 30 4.43 21.15 2.08
N THR A 31 3.55 21.09 3.07
CA THR A 31 3.61 21.96 4.25
C THR A 31 4.54 21.41 5.33
N ASP A 32 4.44 20.11 5.62
CA ASP A 32 5.13 19.50 6.77
C ASP A 32 6.29 18.59 6.36
N GLY A 33 6.34 18.17 5.09
CA GLY A 33 7.38 17.31 4.55
C GLY A 33 7.12 15.82 4.74
N GLU A 34 7.92 15.01 4.04
CA GLU A 34 7.77 13.55 4.06
C GLU A 34 7.97 12.96 5.47
N PRO A 35 8.98 13.35 6.26
CA PRO A 35 9.16 12.77 7.59
C PRO A 35 7.92 12.91 8.48
N ALA A 36 7.26 14.06 8.45
CA ALA A 36 6.03 14.27 9.21
C ALA A 36 4.89 13.37 8.72
N PHE A 37 4.74 13.23 7.41
CA PHE A 37 3.76 12.32 6.83
C PHE A 37 4.02 10.87 7.26
N ARG A 38 5.28 10.42 7.23
CA ARG A 38 5.64 9.06 7.64
C ARG A 38 5.32 8.77 9.10
N GLN A 39 5.45 9.78 9.97
CA GLN A 39 5.05 9.64 11.38
C GLN A 39 3.54 9.47 11.52
N LEU A 40 2.77 10.26 10.79
CA LEU A 40 1.31 10.13 10.77
C LEU A 40 0.87 8.77 10.23
N GLU A 41 1.47 8.33 9.14
CA GLU A 41 1.19 7.05 8.52
C GLU A 41 1.48 5.89 9.48
N GLU A 42 2.63 5.92 10.15
CA GLU A 42 3.02 4.89 11.12
C GLU A 42 2.01 4.80 12.27
N ALA A 43 1.58 5.94 12.79
CA ALA A 43 0.59 5.98 13.87
C ALA A 43 -0.77 5.46 13.42
N GLU A 44 -1.23 5.86 12.24
CA GLU A 44 -2.52 5.41 11.72
C GLU A 44 -2.53 3.92 11.40
N VAL A 45 -1.43 3.39 10.87
CA VAL A 45 -1.30 1.95 10.64
C VAL A 45 -1.38 1.19 11.96
N ALA A 46 -0.67 1.65 12.98
CA ALA A 46 -0.69 1.01 14.30
C ALA A 46 -2.10 0.97 14.88
N ASP A 47 -2.80 2.10 14.84
CA ASP A 47 -4.18 2.21 15.35
C ASP A 47 -5.15 1.33 14.54
N ALA A 48 -5.03 1.34 13.23
CA ALA A 48 -5.89 0.54 12.35
C ALA A 48 -5.71 -0.96 12.60
N LEU A 49 -4.47 -1.42 12.77
CA LEU A 49 -4.18 -2.83 13.05
C LEU A 49 -4.73 -3.27 14.41
N ALA A 50 -4.73 -2.36 15.38
CA ALA A 50 -5.24 -2.65 16.73
C ALA A 50 -6.78 -2.62 16.81
N GLU A 51 -7.42 -1.74 16.04
CA GLU A 51 -8.84 -1.41 16.23
C GLU A 51 -9.76 -1.95 15.15
N ARG A 52 -9.22 -2.32 13.97
CA ARG A 52 -10.03 -2.67 12.81
C ARG A 52 -9.77 -4.09 12.34
N ASN A 53 -10.83 -4.71 11.83
CA ASN A 53 -10.78 -6.01 11.16
C ASN A 53 -11.14 -5.82 9.68
N GLY A 54 -10.83 -6.83 8.86
CA GLY A 54 -11.16 -6.81 7.45
C GLY A 54 -9.95 -6.52 6.57
N VAL A 55 -10.18 -5.82 5.46
CA VAL A 55 -9.13 -5.48 4.51
C VAL A 55 -8.60 -4.08 4.80
N LEU A 56 -7.29 -3.99 4.99
CA LEU A 56 -6.60 -2.72 5.22
C LEU A 56 -5.66 -2.43 4.05
N ALA A 57 -5.88 -1.31 3.38
CA ALA A 57 -4.99 -0.85 2.31
C ALA A 57 -3.93 0.08 2.90
N LEU A 58 -2.67 -0.24 2.62
CA LEU A 58 -1.52 0.56 3.04
C LEU A 58 -0.93 1.29 1.84
N GLY A 59 -0.48 2.51 2.06
CA GLY A 59 0.31 3.22 1.05
C GLY A 59 1.64 2.52 0.79
N GLY A 60 2.19 2.71 -0.42
CA GLY A 60 3.41 2.04 -0.83
C GLY A 60 4.63 2.36 0.02
N GLY A 61 4.66 3.50 0.68
CA GLY A 61 5.75 3.89 1.56
C GLY A 61 5.63 3.43 3.01
N ALA A 62 4.52 2.80 3.38
CA ALA A 62 4.32 2.33 4.76
C ALA A 62 5.40 1.34 5.20
N VAL A 63 5.92 0.53 4.29
CA VAL A 63 6.96 -0.46 4.58
C VAL A 63 8.33 0.15 4.87
N LEU A 64 8.51 1.44 4.64
CA LEU A 64 9.77 2.13 5.00
C LEU A 64 9.97 2.19 6.52
N SER A 65 8.89 2.13 7.29
CA SER A 65 8.96 2.08 8.75
C SER A 65 9.24 0.65 9.23
N GLU A 66 10.34 0.47 9.93
CA GLU A 66 10.66 -0.82 10.57
C GLU A 66 9.58 -1.22 11.57
N ARG A 67 9.05 -0.26 12.33
CA ARG A 67 7.96 -0.52 13.29
C ARG A 67 6.72 -1.05 12.59
N THR A 68 6.37 -0.48 11.45
CA THR A 68 5.24 -0.95 10.64
C THR A 68 5.50 -2.36 10.13
N ARG A 69 6.69 -2.63 9.60
CA ARG A 69 7.05 -3.98 9.13
C ARG A 69 6.92 -5.00 10.26
N ASN A 70 7.39 -4.67 11.45
CA ASN A 70 7.27 -5.55 12.61
C ASN A 70 5.82 -5.79 13.01
N ARG A 71 4.97 -4.77 12.90
CA ARG A 71 3.54 -4.89 13.25
C ARG A 71 2.77 -5.77 12.29
N ILE A 72 3.10 -5.71 11.00
CA ILE A 72 2.40 -6.52 9.99
C ILE A 72 3.01 -7.89 9.79
N HIS A 73 4.20 -8.13 10.32
CA HIS A 73 4.85 -9.44 10.27
C HIS A 73 3.98 -10.50 10.93
N GLY A 74 3.80 -11.63 10.26
CA GLY A 74 2.95 -12.72 10.76
C GLY A 74 1.45 -12.57 10.44
N ARG A 75 1.04 -11.43 9.87
CA ARG A 75 -0.32 -11.23 9.37
C ARG A 75 -0.40 -11.64 7.91
N ARG A 76 -1.62 -11.75 7.37
CA ARG A 76 -1.81 -11.96 5.94
C ARG A 76 -1.56 -10.65 5.21
N VAL A 77 -0.43 -10.57 4.52
CA VAL A 77 -0.01 -9.37 3.79
C VAL A 77 0.06 -9.72 2.30
N VAL A 78 -0.73 -9.02 1.49
CA VAL A 78 -0.75 -9.20 0.05
C VAL A 78 0.04 -8.07 -0.59
N PHE A 79 1.04 -8.44 -1.38
CA PHE A 79 1.78 -7.49 -2.22
C PHE A 79 1.22 -7.56 -3.64
N LEU A 80 0.62 -6.45 -4.09
CA LEU A 80 0.16 -6.31 -5.47
C LEU A 80 1.32 -5.74 -6.28
N SER A 81 2.00 -6.58 -7.03
CA SER A 81 3.17 -6.17 -7.79
C SER A 81 2.79 -5.59 -9.15
N VAL A 82 3.61 -4.67 -9.62
CA VAL A 82 3.44 -4.03 -10.92
C VAL A 82 4.80 -3.81 -11.56
N GLY A 83 4.88 -4.08 -12.88
CA GLY A 83 6.09 -3.79 -13.65
C GLY A 83 6.29 -2.30 -13.82
N MET A 84 7.52 -1.89 -14.18
CA MET A 84 7.91 -0.48 -14.24
C MET A 84 7.06 0.31 -15.24
N ALA A 85 6.85 -0.18 -16.45
CA ALA A 85 6.10 0.53 -17.47
C ALA A 85 4.65 0.79 -17.07
N GLU A 86 4.00 -0.23 -16.53
CA GLU A 86 2.62 -0.13 -16.05
C GLU A 86 2.51 0.76 -14.81
N GLY A 87 3.46 0.66 -13.91
CA GLY A 87 3.50 1.49 -12.70
C GLY A 87 3.64 2.97 -13.03
N VAL A 88 4.51 3.32 -13.96
CA VAL A 88 4.67 4.71 -14.41
C VAL A 88 3.38 5.21 -15.05
N ARG A 89 2.75 4.40 -15.90
CA ARG A 89 1.49 4.77 -16.57
C ARG A 89 0.37 5.04 -15.55
N ARG A 90 0.26 4.22 -14.49
CA ARG A 90 -0.78 4.36 -13.47
C ARG A 90 -0.54 5.53 -12.52
N THR A 91 0.71 5.89 -12.24
CA THR A 91 1.06 6.84 -11.18
C THR A 91 1.77 8.09 -11.66
N GLY A 92 2.44 8.06 -12.82
CA GLY A 92 3.32 9.13 -13.29
C GLY A 92 2.63 10.46 -13.58
N LEU A 93 1.32 10.46 -13.81
CA LEU A 93 0.53 11.66 -14.07
C LEU A 93 -0.31 12.09 -12.87
N SER A 94 -0.24 11.38 -11.76
CA SER A 94 -1.07 11.64 -10.59
C SER A 94 -0.45 12.71 -9.70
N THR A 95 -1.20 13.79 -9.46
CA THR A 95 -0.82 14.84 -8.50
C THR A 95 -0.99 14.39 -7.06
N ALA A 96 -1.73 13.31 -6.82
CA ALA A 96 -1.89 12.74 -5.49
C ALA A 96 -0.66 11.95 -5.02
N ARG A 97 0.37 11.81 -5.89
CA ARG A 97 1.62 11.11 -5.57
C ARG A 97 2.82 12.04 -5.75
N PRO A 98 3.05 12.95 -4.79
CA PRO A 98 4.07 14.01 -4.94
C PRO A 98 5.49 13.49 -5.16
N LEU A 99 5.82 12.30 -4.62
CA LEU A 99 7.15 11.70 -4.78
C LEU A 99 7.43 11.29 -6.23
N LEU A 100 6.39 11.11 -7.07
CA LEU A 100 6.52 10.76 -8.47
C LEU A 100 6.37 11.97 -9.39
N ALA A 101 6.00 13.12 -8.85
CA ALA A 101 5.87 14.38 -9.60
C ALA A 101 7.24 15.00 -9.79
N GLY A 102 8.05 14.45 -10.68
CA GLY A 102 9.40 14.93 -10.96
C GLY A 102 9.62 15.14 -12.44
N VAL A 103 10.83 15.57 -12.80
CA VAL A 103 11.24 15.81 -14.18
C VAL A 103 11.25 14.51 -14.99
N ASN A 104 11.50 13.38 -14.32
CA ASN A 104 11.50 12.06 -14.96
C ASN A 104 10.74 11.05 -14.10
N PRO A 105 9.41 10.92 -14.29
CA PRO A 105 8.59 9.99 -13.51
C PRO A 105 9.03 8.53 -13.59
N ARG A 106 9.53 8.11 -14.77
CA ARG A 106 9.99 6.73 -14.98
C ARG A 106 11.20 6.42 -14.10
N ALA A 107 12.21 7.30 -14.10
CA ALA A 107 13.41 7.12 -13.26
C ALA A 107 13.07 7.17 -11.79
N THR A 108 12.20 8.08 -11.38
CA THR A 108 11.72 8.21 -10.01
C THR A 108 11.01 6.94 -9.55
N PHE A 109 10.10 6.42 -10.35
CA PHE A 109 9.38 5.19 -10.05
C PHE A 109 10.34 3.99 -9.94
N ALA A 110 11.30 3.87 -10.87
CA ALA A 110 12.29 2.79 -10.85
C ALA A 110 13.13 2.81 -9.57
N ALA A 111 13.58 4.01 -9.15
CA ALA A 111 14.35 4.17 -7.92
C ALA A 111 13.54 3.80 -6.68
N LEU A 112 12.29 4.27 -6.60
CA LEU A 112 11.39 3.93 -5.50
C LEU A 112 11.10 2.43 -5.46
N LEU A 113 10.81 1.82 -6.58
CA LEU A 113 10.53 0.39 -6.67
C LEU A 113 11.74 -0.43 -6.24
N SER A 114 12.94 -0.09 -6.74
CA SER A 114 14.17 -0.79 -6.38
C SER A 114 14.47 -0.72 -4.88
N ALA A 115 14.22 0.43 -4.26
CA ALA A 115 14.44 0.62 -2.83
C ALA A 115 13.42 -0.13 -1.98
N ARG A 116 12.15 -0.21 -2.43
CA ARG A 116 11.04 -0.75 -1.66
C ARG A 116 10.74 -2.22 -1.90
N LEU A 117 11.09 -2.74 -3.08
CA LEU A 117 10.77 -4.11 -3.47
C LEU A 117 11.24 -5.16 -2.45
N PRO A 118 12.48 -5.09 -1.94
CA PRO A 118 12.91 -6.02 -0.89
C PRO A 118 12.04 -5.93 0.37
N LEU A 119 11.60 -4.74 0.72
CA LEU A 119 10.76 -4.52 1.91
C LEU A 119 9.34 -5.08 1.70
N TYR A 120 8.78 -4.92 0.51
CA TYR A 120 7.49 -5.53 0.19
C TYR A 120 7.57 -7.05 0.29
N ARG A 121 8.62 -7.65 -0.25
CA ARG A 121 8.81 -9.10 -0.23
C ARG A 121 9.12 -9.63 1.16
N GLU A 122 9.77 -8.84 2.00
CA GLU A 122 10.02 -9.20 3.39
C GLU A 122 8.73 -9.42 4.17
N VAL A 123 7.74 -8.56 3.98
CA VAL A 123 6.49 -8.58 4.74
C VAL A 123 5.36 -9.36 4.08
N ALA A 124 5.43 -9.58 2.77
CA ALA A 124 4.36 -10.23 2.02
C ALA A 124 4.26 -11.72 2.35
N THR A 125 3.04 -12.19 2.58
CA THR A 125 2.74 -13.62 2.62
C THR A 125 2.32 -14.13 1.25
N VAL A 126 1.85 -13.23 0.38
CA VAL A 126 1.39 -13.52 -0.97
C VAL A 126 1.78 -12.37 -1.89
N GLU A 127 2.24 -12.69 -3.09
CA GLU A 127 2.50 -11.69 -4.13
C GLU A 127 1.61 -12.01 -5.35
N VAL A 128 0.88 -11.01 -5.85
CA VAL A 128 0.02 -11.14 -7.03
C VAL A 128 0.37 -10.06 -8.03
N ALA A 129 0.76 -10.48 -9.24
CA ALA A 129 1.07 -9.54 -10.33
C ALA A 129 -0.20 -8.92 -10.89
N THR A 130 -0.15 -7.62 -11.18
CA THR A 130 -1.31 -6.86 -11.65
C THR A 130 -1.20 -6.39 -13.09
N ASP A 131 -0.06 -6.55 -13.75
CA ASP A 131 0.18 -6.05 -15.12
C ASP A 131 -0.79 -6.67 -16.11
N GLY A 132 -1.44 -5.81 -16.92
CA GLY A 132 -2.35 -6.25 -17.97
C GLY A 132 -3.61 -6.95 -17.46
N ARG A 133 -3.95 -6.80 -16.19
CA ARG A 133 -5.07 -7.51 -15.57
C ARG A 133 -6.12 -6.53 -15.04
N ARG A 134 -7.37 -6.95 -15.10
CA ARG A 134 -8.47 -6.17 -14.54
C ARG A 134 -8.51 -6.35 -13.01
N PRO A 135 -9.01 -5.33 -12.27
CA PRO A 135 -9.12 -5.43 -10.81
C PRO A 135 -9.89 -6.66 -10.31
N ASP A 136 -10.94 -7.07 -11.01
CA ASP A 136 -11.71 -8.26 -10.64
C ASP A 136 -10.90 -9.56 -10.79
N GLU A 137 -10.07 -9.65 -11.83
CA GLU A 137 -9.17 -10.80 -12.03
C GLU A 137 -8.12 -10.86 -10.93
N VAL A 138 -7.54 -9.72 -10.57
CA VAL A 138 -6.56 -9.62 -9.48
C VAL A 138 -7.19 -10.02 -8.15
N ALA A 139 -8.40 -9.54 -7.86
CA ALA A 139 -9.12 -9.91 -6.64
C ALA A 139 -9.38 -11.42 -6.56
N GLU A 140 -9.72 -12.06 -7.68
CA GLU A 140 -9.88 -13.52 -7.74
C GLU A 140 -8.58 -14.26 -7.37
N ASP A 141 -7.45 -13.80 -7.92
CA ASP A 141 -6.15 -14.41 -7.63
C ASP A 141 -5.75 -14.21 -6.16
N VAL A 142 -6.03 -13.04 -5.59
CA VAL A 142 -5.79 -12.78 -4.18
C VAL A 142 -6.62 -13.73 -3.31
N LEU A 143 -7.91 -13.89 -3.62
CA LEU A 143 -8.78 -14.80 -2.88
C LEU A 143 -8.26 -16.23 -2.90
N ARG A 144 -7.83 -16.72 -4.07
CA ARG A 144 -7.25 -18.06 -4.19
C ARG A 144 -5.97 -18.20 -3.38
N ALA A 145 -5.10 -17.20 -3.45
CA ALA A 145 -3.81 -17.23 -2.77
C ALA A 145 -3.95 -17.20 -1.24
N ILE A 146 -4.82 -16.34 -0.70
CA ILE A 146 -5.05 -16.28 0.74
C ILE A 146 -5.81 -17.50 1.26
N GLY A 147 -6.69 -18.09 0.43
CA GLY A 147 -7.37 -19.33 0.75
C GLY A 147 -6.40 -20.50 0.88
N ALA A 148 -5.40 -20.58 -0.01
CA ALA A 148 -4.37 -21.60 0.04
C ALA A 148 -3.47 -21.46 1.29
N VAL A 149 -3.15 -20.22 1.68
CA VAL A 149 -2.37 -19.92 2.89
C VAL A 149 -3.21 -20.10 4.15
N GLY A 150 -4.51 -19.78 4.07
CA GLY A 150 -5.45 -19.87 5.20
C GLY A 150 -5.86 -21.28 5.58
N GLY A 151 -5.57 -22.28 4.74
CA GLY A 151 -5.88 -23.68 5.00
C GLY A 151 -5.06 -24.34 6.11
N THR A 152 -4.13 -23.59 6.68
CA THR A 152 -3.26 -24.05 7.77
C THR A 152 -3.57 -23.35 9.09
N ARG A 153 -4.80 -23.17 9.38
CA ARG A 153 -5.17 -22.68 10.73
C ARG A 153 -5.03 -23.77 11.77
#